data_e77754b9c59cd58fa02d9d7d3ca9646d
#
_entry.id   e77754b9c59cd58fa02d9d7d3ca9646d
#
_cell.length_a   1.000
_cell.length_b   1.000
_cell.length_c   1.000
_cell.angle_alpha   90.00
_cell.angle_beta   90.00
_cell.angle_gamma   90.00
#
_symmetry.space_group_name_H-M   'P 1'
#
loop_
_entity.id
_entity.type
_entity.pdbx_description
1 polymer ?
#
loop_
_entity_poly.entity_id
_entity_poly.type
_entity_poly.pdbx_seq_one_letter_code
_entity_poly.pdbx_strand_id
1 'polypeptide(L)'
;MARISLKGLRHSYREQPASESDWAVKRLDLEWAEGSANALLGPSGCGKTTLLNIISGLLRPTEGTVWFNDRDVTALPADERNIAQVFQFPVVYDTMSVYDNLAFPLRNRGMPERDVDRRVREIAALLDLDAMLQQRAAGLTADGKQKISLGRGLVRSDVAVIMFDEPLTVIDPHLKWRLRSKLKELHQRLRTTMIYVTHDQTEALTFADQVVVMNDGMVVQAGTPVELFERPHHTFVGHFIGSPGMNVLPATFEGGVPRFAGLPVEVASPPKAPPAGARLELGVRPEFVRFGADGIPVRVLRVRDSGRYRIVETQHDATTIKLLVGEGEALPSENGYLQFDRAHTQLYADGWIAS
;
A
#
# COMPACT_ATOMS: atom_id res chain seq x y z
N MET A 1 22.96 -3.78 1.08
CA MET A 1 21.60 -3.61 0.55
C MET A 1 21.30 -4.82 -0.31
N ALA A 2 20.06 -5.19 -0.48
CA ALA A 2 19.73 -6.39 -1.25
C ALA A 2 18.53 -6.17 -2.17
N ARG A 3 18.59 -6.73 -3.37
CA ARG A 3 17.43 -7.09 -4.17
C ARG A 3 16.74 -8.26 -3.47
N ILE A 4 15.42 -8.22 -3.39
CA ILE A 4 14.63 -9.27 -2.74
C ILE A 4 13.77 -9.94 -3.79
N SER A 5 13.91 -11.26 -3.94
CA SER A 5 13.13 -12.05 -4.88
C SER A 5 12.39 -13.17 -4.15
N LEU A 6 11.10 -13.25 -4.37
CA LEU A 6 10.22 -14.30 -3.88
C LEU A 6 9.84 -15.16 -5.09
N LYS A 7 10.07 -16.47 -5.02
CA LYS A 7 9.85 -17.38 -6.16
C LYS A 7 8.90 -18.49 -5.77
N GLY A 8 7.73 -18.53 -6.40
CA GLY A 8 6.70 -19.52 -6.16
C GLY A 8 6.25 -19.61 -4.70
N LEU A 9 6.35 -18.49 -3.96
CA LEU A 9 6.12 -18.44 -2.53
C LEU A 9 4.65 -18.70 -2.21
N ARG A 10 4.41 -19.57 -1.23
CA ARG A 10 3.07 -19.89 -0.71
C ARG A 10 3.15 -20.26 0.76
N HIS A 11 2.15 -19.87 1.56
CA HIS A 11 2.14 -20.22 2.98
C HIS A 11 0.75 -20.46 3.52
N SER A 12 0.63 -21.56 4.28
CA SER A 12 -0.53 -21.91 5.08
C SER A 12 -0.10 -22.18 6.52
N TYR A 13 -0.89 -21.71 7.48
CA TYR A 13 -0.74 -22.08 8.90
C TYR A 13 -1.31 -23.47 9.21
N ARG A 14 -2.02 -24.10 8.26
CA ARG A 14 -2.49 -25.48 8.37
C ARG A 14 -1.45 -26.44 7.80
N GLU A 15 -1.21 -27.54 8.48
CA GLU A 15 -0.28 -28.57 8.00
C GLU A 15 -0.74 -29.19 6.67
N GLN A 16 -2.05 -29.33 6.50
CA GLN A 16 -2.68 -29.87 5.27
C GLN A 16 -3.77 -28.91 4.79
N PRO A 17 -3.45 -27.93 3.97
CA PRO A 17 -4.45 -27.03 3.39
C PRO A 17 -5.34 -27.80 2.42
N ALA A 18 -6.65 -27.74 2.65
CA ALA A 18 -7.65 -28.46 1.86
C ALA A 18 -8.28 -27.58 0.77
N SER A 19 -8.21 -26.28 0.91
CA SER A 19 -8.84 -25.32 0.00
C SER A 19 -7.95 -24.08 -0.22
N GLU A 20 -8.26 -23.28 -1.24
CA GLU A 20 -7.56 -22.02 -1.50
C GLU A 20 -7.71 -21.00 -0.35
N SER A 21 -8.78 -21.09 0.44
CA SER A 21 -8.99 -20.21 1.60
C SER A 21 -8.10 -20.56 2.80
N ASP A 22 -7.44 -21.71 2.80
CA ASP A 22 -6.51 -22.09 3.87
C ASP A 22 -5.12 -21.45 3.71
N TRP A 23 -4.87 -20.82 2.58
CA TRP A 23 -3.60 -20.17 2.29
C TRP A 23 -3.62 -18.71 2.71
N ALA A 24 -2.86 -18.40 3.75
CA ALA A 24 -2.67 -17.02 4.21
C ALA A 24 -1.88 -16.17 3.20
N VAL A 25 -0.98 -16.83 2.45
CA VAL A 25 -0.31 -16.27 1.27
C VAL A 25 -0.46 -17.28 0.14
N LYS A 26 -1.19 -16.90 -0.90
CA LYS A 26 -1.36 -17.69 -2.12
C LYS A 26 -0.12 -17.55 -2.99
N ARG A 27 0.04 -18.46 -3.96
CA ARG A 27 1.25 -18.52 -4.79
C ARG A 27 1.56 -17.18 -5.44
N LEU A 28 2.77 -16.70 -5.22
CA LEU A 28 3.25 -15.46 -5.80
C LEU A 28 4.74 -15.54 -6.20
N ASP A 29 5.06 -14.76 -7.21
CA ASP A 29 6.40 -14.39 -7.61
C ASP A 29 6.49 -12.87 -7.52
N LEU A 30 7.52 -12.33 -6.85
CA LEU A 30 7.65 -10.89 -6.64
C LEU A 30 9.13 -10.52 -6.55
N GLU A 31 9.50 -9.40 -7.13
CA GLU A 31 10.86 -8.88 -7.03
C GLU A 31 10.84 -7.41 -6.64
N TRP A 32 11.70 -7.05 -5.70
CA TRP A 32 12.01 -5.68 -5.32
C TRP A 32 13.46 -5.35 -5.61
N ALA A 33 13.68 -4.23 -6.28
CA ALA A 33 15.00 -3.79 -6.65
C ALA A 33 15.84 -3.40 -5.42
N GLU A 34 17.15 -3.57 -5.51
CA GLU A 34 18.07 -3.06 -4.50
C GLU A 34 17.92 -1.55 -4.32
N GLY A 35 17.87 -1.11 -3.08
CA GLY A 35 17.77 0.31 -2.72
C GLY A 35 16.41 0.97 -2.99
N SER A 36 15.37 0.21 -3.34
CA SER A 36 14.02 0.72 -3.57
C SER A 36 13.21 0.88 -2.28
N ALA A 37 12.29 1.85 -2.29
CA ALA A 37 11.23 1.96 -1.29
C ALA A 37 9.98 1.22 -1.80
N ASN A 38 9.54 0.23 -1.06
CA ASN A 38 8.41 -0.61 -1.45
C ASN A 38 7.32 -0.56 -0.38
N ALA A 39 6.06 -0.68 -0.79
CA ALA A 39 4.96 -0.83 0.14
C ALA A 39 4.17 -2.10 -0.13
N LEU A 40 3.73 -2.77 0.94
CA LEU A 40 2.69 -3.79 0.93
C LEU A 40 1.40 -3.15 1.42
N LEU A 41 0.43 -3.02 0.56
CA LEU A 41 -0.84 -2.35 0.82
C LEU A 41 -2.01 -3.34 0.68
N GLY A 42 -2.98 -3.26 1.57
CA GLY A 42 -4.20 -4.07 1.49
C GLY A 42 -4.99 -4.08 2.79
N PRO A 43 -6.20 -4.62 2.80
CA PRO A 43 -7.04 -4.70 3.99
C PRO A 43 -6.41 -5.54 5.10
N SER A 44 -6.91 -5.40 6.32
CA SER A 44 -6.48 -6.23 7.44
C SER A 44 -6.76 -7.72 7.16
N GLY A 45 -5.81 -8.59 7.51
CA GLY A 45 -5.96 -10.03 7.30
C GLY A 45 -5.63 -10.56 5.90
N CYS A 46 -5.25 -9.71 4.92
CA CYS A 46 -4.93 -10.16 3.56
C CYS A 46 -3.55 -10.81 3.39
N GLY A 47 -2.79 -11.07 4.46
CA GLY A 47 -1.51 -11.79 4.41
C GLY A 47 -0.24 -10.93 4.44
N LYS A 48 -0.31 -9.59 4.57
CA LYS A 48 0.85 -8.68 4.56
C LYS A 48 1.89 -9.01 5.63
N THR A 49 1.46 -9.09 6.90
CA THR A 49 2.34 -9.43 8.03
C THR A 49 2.90 -10.85 7.90
N THR A 50 2.11 -11.80 7.39
CA THR A 50 2.59 -13.16 7.08
C THR A 50 3.73 -13.12 6.08
N LEU A 51 3.56 -12.38 4.96
CA LEU A 51 4.59 -12.22 3.94
C LEU A 51 5.84 -11.54 4.52
N LEU A 52 5.66 -10.49 5.32
CA LEU A 52 6.77 -9.81 5.99
C LEU A 52 7.55 -10.75 6.91
N ASN A 53 6.85 -11.57 7.71
CA ASN A 53 7.47 -12.55 8.61
C ASN A 53 8.22 -13.66 7.85
N ILE A 54 7.76 -14.02 6.65
CA ILE A 54 8.49 -14.96 5.79
C ILE A 54 9.78 -14.31 5.27
N ILE A 55 9.73 -13.07 4.82
CA ILE A 55 10.91 -12.34 4.33
C ILE A 55 11.91 -12.11 5.44
N SER A 56 11.45 -11.83 6.67
CA SER A 56 12.32 -11.63 7.82
C SER A 56 12.96 -12.91 8.36
N GLY A 57 12.39 -14.09 8.04
CA GLY A 57 12.85 -15.37 8.59
C GLY A 57 12.25 -15.71 9.95
N LEU A 58 11.25 -14.95 10.41
CA LEU A 58 10.45 -15.29 11.58
C LEU A 58 9.45 -16.41 11.27
N LEU A 59 9.12 -16.59 10.00
CA LEU A 59 8.22 -17.63 9.52
C LEU A 59 8.85 -18.32 8.31
N ARG A 60 8.84 -19.65 8.28
CA ARG A 60 9.26 -20.42 7.11
C ARG A 60 8.08 -20.57 6.16
N PRO A 61 8.23 -20.32 4.85
CA PRO A 61 7.17 -20.55 3.89
C PRO A 61 6.85 -22.04 3.78
N THR A 62 5.61 -22.36 3.44
CA THR A 62 5.20 -23.76 3.16
C THR A 62 5.80 -24.22 1.83
N GLU A 63 5.81 -23.34 0.83
CA GLU A 63 6.36 -23.60 -0.50
C GLU A 63 7.13 -22.36 -1.00
N GLY A 64 8.02 -22.59 -1.98
CA GLY A 64 8.78 -21.52 -2.63
C GLY A 64 10.00 -21.05 -1.83
N THR A 65 10.64 -20.01 -2.33
CA THR A 65 11.95 -19.54 -1.81
C THR A 65 12.04 -18.01 -1.72
N VAL A 66 12.86 -17.56 -0.78
CA VAL A 66 13.21 -16.15 -0.55
C VAL A 66 14.70 -15.94 -0.84
N TRP A 67 15.00 -14.97 -1.68
CA TRP A 67 16.37 -14.66 -2.11
C TRP A 67 16.72 -13.21 -1.77
N PHE A 68 17.91 -13.02 -1.21
CA PHE A 68 18.53 -11.71 -1.05
C PHE A 68 19.73 -11.65 -2.00
N ASN A 69 19.64 -10.84 -3.05
CA ASN A 69 20.54 -10.89 -4.21
C ASN A 69 20.55 -12.32 -4.81
N ASP A 70 21.69 -12.94 -4.87
CA ASP A 70 21.88 -14.28 -5.41
C ASP A 70 21.96 -15.36 -4.31
N ARG A 71 21.70 -14.99 -3.05
CA ARG A 71 21.72 -15.90 -1.91
C ARG A 71 20.29 -16.34 -1.55
N ASP A 72 20.05 -17.65 -1.55
CA ASP A 72 18.83 -18.24 -0.95
C ASP A 72 18.91 -18.10 0.58
N VAL A 73 17.94 -17.40 1.16
CA VAL A 73 17.82 -17.18 2.60
C VAL A 73 16.64 -17.91 3.21
N THR A 74 15.95 -18.74 2.45
CA THR A 74 14.68 -19.39 2.85
C THR A 74 14.80 -20.15 4.17
N ALA A 75 15.87 -20.90 4.34
CA ALA A 75 16.11 -21.71 5.54
C ALA A 75 16.82 -20.95 6.67
N LEU A 76 17.32 -19.74 6.42
CA LEU A 76 18.06 -18.94 7.39
C LEU A 76 17.12 -18.29 8.42
N PRO A 77 17.45 -18.32 9.71
CA PRO A 77 16.74 -17.59 10.75
C PRO A 77 16.94 -16.06 10.58
N ALA A 78 16.15 -15.27 11.29
CA ALA A 78 16.11 -13.82 11.14
C ALA A 78 17.45 -13.12 11.47
N ASP A 79 18.19 -13.61 12.46
CA ASP A 79 19.50 -13.09 12.88
C ASP A 79 20.59 -13.26 11.81
N GLU A 80 20.50 -14.29 10.97
CA GLU A 80 21.43 -14.55 9.87
C GLU A 80 21.08 -13.82 8.57
N ARG A 81 19.86 -13.26 8.46
CA ARG A 81 19.41 -12.51 7.27
C ARG A 81 19.89 -11.06 7.22
N ASN A 82 20.51 -10.58 8.30
CA ASN A 82 20.99 -9.20 8.44
C ASN A 82 19.92 -8.14 8.10
N ILE A 83 18.76 -8.25 8.73
CA ILE A 83 17.62 -7.35 8.55
C ILE A 83 17.42 -6.41 9.75
N ALA A 84 16.64 -5.35 9.55
CA ALA A 84 16.01 -4.60 10.64
C ALA A 84 14.50 -4.63 10.46
N GLN A 85 13.77 -5.00 11.52
CA GLN A 85 12.32 -5.00 11.52
C GLN A 85 11.77 -4.10 12.62
N VAL A 86 10.85 -3.21 12.24
CA VAL A 86 10.09 -2.35 13.14
C VAL A 86 8.68 -2.91 13.19
N PHE A 87 8.22 -3.28 14.37
CA PHE A 87 6.92 -3.89 14.58
C PHE A 87 5.82 -2.83 14.81
N GLN A 88 4.58 -3.21 14.61
CA GLN A 88 3.40 -2.38 14.82
C GLN A 88 3.33 -1.82 16.24
N PHE A 89 3.64 -2.65 17.24
CA PHE A 89 3.77 -2.20 18.62
C PHE A 89 5.22 -1.88 18.96
N PRO A 90 5.47 -0.78 19.71
CA PRO A 90 6.83 -0.35 20.00
C PRO A 90 7.58 -1.39 20.82
N VAL A 91 8.74 -1.80 20.33
CA VAL A 91 9.69 -2.67 21.03
C VAL A 91 10.80 -1.82 21.59
N VAL A 92 10.76 -1.54 22.89
CA VAL A 92 11.74 -0.70 23.60
C VAL A 92 12.21 -1.36 24.91
N TYR A 93 13.39 -1.00 25.36
CA TYR A 93 13.87 -1.37 26.71
C TYR A 93 13.53 -0.24 27.65
N ASP A 94 12.48 -0.43 28.45
CA ASP A 94 11.92 0.60 29.34
C ASP A 94 12.93 1.07 30.43
N THR A 95 13.87 0.22 30.82
CA THR A 95 14.92 0.53 31.80
C THR A 95 16.05 1.37 31.24
N MET A 96 16.21 1.42 29.91
CA MET A 96 17.25 2.17 29.21
C MET A 96 16.78 3.60 28.89
N SER A 97 17.75 4.50 28.75
CA SER A 97 17.51 5.82 28.18
C SER A 97 17.08 5.74 26.69
N VAL A 98 16.55 6.83 26.13
CA VAL A 98 16.34 6.94 24.69
C VAL A 98 17.64 6.70 23.93
N TYR A 99 18.72 7.34 24.39
CA TYR A 99 20.05 7.19 23.81
C TYR A 99 20.49 5.72 23.80
N ASP A 100 20.41 5.03 24.93
CA ASP A 100 20.87 3.64 25.04
C ASP A 100 20.00 2.68 24.21
N ASN A 101 18.70 2.93 24.12
CA ASN A 101 17.82 2.18 23.21
C ASN A 101 18.29 2.28 21.76
N LEU A 102 18.64 3.50 21.29
CA LEU A 102 19.14 3.72 19.94
C LEU A 102 20.56 3.17 19.75
N ALA A 103 21.43 3.27 20.76
CA ALA A 103 22.80 2.78 20.73
C ALA A 103 22.90 1.24 20.75
N PHE A 104 21.94 0.58 21.39
CA PHE A 104 21.98 -0.87 21.65
C PHE A 104 22.24 -1.72 20.41
N PRO A 105 21.54 -1.54 19.26
CA PRO A 105 21.80 -2.35 18.07
C PRO A 105 23.21 -2.17 17.49
N LEU A 106 23.81 -0.99 17.67
CA LEU A 106 25.15 -0.67 17.18
C LEU A 106 26.24 -1.24 18.10
N ARG A 107 26.04 -1.09 19.42
CA ARG A 107 26.97 -1.65 20.44
C ARG A 107 27.06 -3.16 20.37
N ASN A 108 25.92 -3.84 20.16
CA ASN A 108 25.88 -5.30 19.98
C ASN A 108 26.66 -5.79 18.75
N ARG A 109 26.97 -4.90 17.81
CA ARG A 109 27.81 -5.17 16.63
C ARG A 109 29.26 -4.72 16.79
N GLY A 110 29.62 -4.28 17.97
CA GLY A 110 30.98 -3.81 18.27
C GLY A 110 31.38 -2.51 17.61
N MET A 111 30.37 -1.66 17.22
CA MET A 111 30.67 -0.35 16.64
C MET A 111 31.40 0.54 17.67
N PRO A 112 32.47 1.28 17.28
CA PRO A 112 33.16 2.20 18.17
C PRO A 112 32.20 3.30 18.71
N GLU A 113 32.31 3.63 20.00
CA GLU A 113 31.40 4.59 20.67
C GLU A 113 31.30 5.94 19.98
N ARG A 114 32.39 6.43 19.38
CA ARG A 114 32.40 7.68 18.59
C ARG A 114 31.41 7.60 17.41
N ASP A 115 31.36 6.46 16.74
CA ASP A 115 30.46 6.26 15.58
C ASP A 115 29.04 5.97 16.04
N VAL A 116 28.88 5.30 17.19
CA VAL A 116 27.58 5.10 17.87
C VAL A 116 26.99 6.47 18.21
N ASP A 117 27.73 7.36 18.90
CA ASP A 117 27.21 8.67 19.30
C ASP A 117 26.78 9.51 18.07
N ARG A 118 27.63 9.57 17.05
CA ARG A 118 27.31 10.27 15.80
C ARG A 118 26.01 9.75 15.19
N ARG A 119 25.87 8.44 15.05
CA ARG A 119 24.71 7.81 14.41
C ARG A 119 23.45 7.93 15.25
N VAL A 120 23.55 7.78 16.56
CA VAL A 120 22.42 7.98 17.48
C VAL A 120 21.87 9.39 17.38
N ARG A 121 22.75 10.43 17.40
CA ARG A 121 22.32 11.82 17.30
C ARG A 121 21.69 12.12 15.94
N GLU A 122 22.24 11.60 14.85
CA GLU A 122 21.64 11.73 13.51
C GLU A 122 20.19 11.19 13.46
N ILE A 123 19.96 10.01 14.00
CA ILE A 123 18.63 9.40 14.01
C ILE A 123 17.70 10.06 15.03
N ALA A 124 18.23 10.49 16.18
CA ALA A 124 17.46 11.23 17.18
C ALA A 124 16.93 12.56 16.59
N ALA A 125 17.79 13.33 15.90
CA ALA A 125 17.38 14.56 15.22
C ALA A 125 16.31 14.31 14.14
N LEU A 126 16.45 13.21 13.39
CA LEU A 126 15.45 12.83 12.39
C LEU A 126 14.07 12.59 13.01
N LEU A 127 14.02 11.96 14.20
CA LEU A 127 12.81 11.54 14.87
C LEU A 127 12.28 12.53 15.93
N ASP A 128 12.91 13.70 16.05
CA ASP A 128 12.63 14.69 17.10
C ASP A 128 12.75 14.11 18.52
N LEU A 129 13.83 13.36 18.77
CA LEU A 129 14.14 12.72 20.06
C LEU A 129 15.30 13.41 20.81
N ASP A 130 15.95 14.45 20.23
CA ASP A 130 17.17 15.07 20.79
C ASP A 130 17.00 15.53 22.23
N ALA A 131 15.89 16.22 22.52
CA ALA A 131 15.61 16.75 23.86
C ALA A 131 15.35 15.65 24.90
N MET A 132 15.09 14.42 24.46
CA MET A 132 14.71 13.28 25.31
C MET A 132 15.80 12.21 25.44
N LEU A 133 16.97 12.39 24.81
CA LEU A 133 18.04 11.36 24.75
C LEU A 133 18.40 10.77 26.10
N GLN A 134 18.42 11.56 27.16
CA GLN A 134 18.78 11.14 28.52
C GLN A 134 17.58 10.64 29.34
N GLN A 135 16.35 10.75 28.84
CA GLN A 135 15.16 10.26 29.54
C GLN A 135 15.04 8.74 29.41
N ARG A 136 14.51 8.09 30.44
CA ARG A 136 14.19 6.65 30.38
C ARG A 136 12.95 6.42 29.52
N ALA A 137 12.96 5.38 28.70
CA ALA A 137 11.85 5.03 27.83
C ALA A 137 10.56 4.72 28.58
N ALA A 138 10.63 4.21 29.82
CA ALA A 138 9.47 3.94 30.66
C ALA A 138 8.54 5.15 30.86
N GLY A 139 9.10 6.37 30.93
CA GLY A 139 8.35 7.61 31.16
C GLY A 139 7.74 8.24 29.89
N LEU A 140 7.94 7.66 28.72
CA LEU A 140 7.49 8.24 27.46
C LEU A 140 6.09 7.75 27.07
N THR A 141 5.42 8.59 26.26
CA THR A 141 4.14 8.26 25.61
C THR A 141 4.32 7.14 24.58
N ALA A 142 3.22 6.54 24.14
CA ALA A 142 3.23 5.53 23.08
C ALA A 142 3.90 6.05 21.78
N ASP A 143 3.63 7.31 21.41
CA ASP A 143 4.30 7.99 20.28
C ASP A 143 5.82 8.05 20.48
N GLY A 144 6.29 8.48 21.65
CA GLY A 144 7.71 8.52 21.97
C GLY A 144 8.37 7.15 21.90
N LYS A 145 7.72 6.12 22.44
CA LYS A 145 8.20 4.73 22.36
C LYS A 145 8.22 4.22 20.92
N GLN A 146 7.24 4.56 20.09
CA GLN A 146 7.22 4.18 18.68
C GLN A 146 8.34 4.86 17.90
N LYS A 147 8.65 6.12 18.17
CA LYS A 147 9.82 6.81 17.59
C LYS A 147 11.13 6.11 17.97
N ILE A 148 11.28 5.66 19.22
CA ILE A 148 12.44 4.87 19.63
C ILE A 148 12.50 3.56 18.85
N SER A 149 11.40 2.83 18.73
CA SER A 149 11.33 1.57 17.98
C SER A 149 11.72 1.78 16.50
N LEU A 150 11.22 2.84 15.86
CA LEU A 150 11.65 3.28 14.53
C LEU A 150 13.17 3.54 14.49
N GLY A 151 13.66 4.33 15.45
CA GLY A 151 15.06 4.71 15.55
C GLY A 151 15.98 3.48 15.67
N ARG A 152 15.61 2.49 16.45
CA ARG A 152 16.37 1.22 16.60
C ARG A 152 16.53 0.46 15.30
N GLY A 153 15.52 0.51 14.41
CA GLY A 153 15.63 -0.04 13.07
C GLY A 153 16.53 0.79 12.15
N LEU A 154 16.38 2.13 12.22
CA LEU A 154 17.05 3.07 11.32
C LEU A 154 18.52 3.37 11.66
N VAL A 155 18.96 3.15 12.91
CA VAL A 155 20.37 3.38 13.29
C VAL A 155 21.34 2.47 12.53
N ARG A 156 20.86 1.29 12.12
CA ARG A 156 21.66 0.31 11.37
C ARG A 156 21.74 0.69 9.90
N SER A 157 22.94 0.91 9.39
CA SER A 157 23.24 1.20 7.98
C SER A 157 23.77 0.00 7.20
N ASP A 158 24.06 -1.10 7.89
CA ASP A 158 24.68 -2.32 7.36
C ASP A 158 23.67 -3.40 6.96
N VAL A 159 22.36 -3.11 7.06
CA VAL A 159 21.30 -4.09 6.82
C VAL A 159 21.04 -4.35 5.35
N ALA A 160 20.62 -5.57 5.04
CA ALA A 160 20.13 -5.95 3.70
C ALA A 160 18.82 -5.25 3.36
N VAL A 161 17.90 -5.18 4.33
CA VAL A 161 16.57 -4.55 4.21
C VAL A 161 16.09 -4.02 5.54
N ILE A 162 15.36 -2.89 5.52
CA ILE A 162 14.59 -2.38 6.66
C ILE A 162 13.12 -2.64 6.39
N MET A 163 12.43 -3.28 7.32
CA MET A 163 11.02 -3.61 7.22
C MET A 163 10.22 -2.92 8.30
N PHE A 164 9.08 -2.37 7.92
CA PHE A 164 8.16 -1.67 8.81
C PHE A 164 6.78 -2.35 8.75
N ASP A 165 6.31 -2.87 9.87
CA ASP A 165 4.97 -3.44 9.99
C ASP A 165 4.04 -2.44 10.66
N GLU A 166 3.25 -1.73 9.86
CA GLU A 166 2.32 -0.67 10.28
C GLU A 166 2.92 0.33 11.29
N PRO A 167 4.10 0.90 11.03
CA PRO A 167 4.92 1.59 12.03
C PRO A 167 4.31 2.90 12.56
N LEU A 168 3.31 3.45 11.88
CA LEU A 168 2.70 4.73 12.26
C LEU A 168 1.30 4.57 12.88
N THR A 169 0.82 3.35 13.13
CA THR A 169 -0.56 3.11 13.61
C THR A 169 -0.82 3.80 14.94
N VAL A 170 0.13 3.82 15.87
CA VAL A 170 0.00 4.44 17.20
C VAL A 170 0.43 5.91 17.24
N ILE A 171 0.86 6.48 16.11
CA ILE A 171 1.32 7.87 15.99
C ILE A 171 0.13 8.80 15.79
N ASP A 172 0.18 9.99 16.42
CA ASP A 172 -0.80 11.05 16.20
C ASP A 172 -0.95 11.38 14.70
N PRO A 173 -2.19 11.48 14.18
CA PRO A 173 -2.43 11.75 12.75
C PRO A 173 -1.70 13.00 12.23
N HIS A 174 -1.58 14.07 13.03
CA HIS A 174 -0.86 15.29 12.66
C HIS A 174 0.65 15.08 12.50
N LEU A 175 1.21 14.07 13.17
CA LEU A 175 2.63 13.72 13.09
C LEU A 175 2.94 12.67 12.02
N LYS A 176 1.95 11.86 11.62
CA LYS A 176 2.14 10.78 10.64
C LYS A 176 2.77 11.29 9.34
N TRP A 177 2.24 12.36 8.78
CA TRP A 177 2.75 12.90 7.53
C TRP A 177 4.20 13.38 7.65
N ARG A 178 4.52 14.05 8.76
CA ARG A 178 5.87 14.57 9.03
C ARG A 178 6.89 13.43 9.16
N LEU A 179 6.55 12.38 9.92
CA LEU A 179 7.41 11.22 10.07
C LEU A 179 7.59 10.47 8.75
N ARG A 180 6.52 10.28 7.98
CA ARG A 180 6.59 9.64 6.67
C ARG A 180 7.48 10.42 5.70
N SER A 181 7.36 11.75 5.66
CA SER A 181 8.23 12.60 4.83
C SER A 181 9.69 12.45 5.23
N LYS A 182 9.99 12.44 6.55
CA LYS A 182 11.33 12.21 7.07
C LYS A 182 11.87 10.82 6.74
N LEU A 183 11.03 9.78 6.81
CA LEU A 183 11.40 8.42 6.41
C LEU A 183 11.72 8.35 4.91
N LYS A 184 10.94 9.02 4.05
CA LYS A 184 11.21 9.10 2.61
C LYS A 184 12.51 9.83 2.32
N GLU A 185 12.78 10.96 2.99
CA GLU A 185 14.04 11.69 2.88
C GLU A 185 15.23 10.82 3.31
N LEU A 186 15.10 10.11 4.44
CA LEU A 186 16.12 9.19 4.91
C LEU A 186 16.39 8.07 3.90
N HIS A 187 15.34 7.49 3.34
CA HIS A 187 15.46 6.48 2.28
C HIS A 187 16.26 7.03 1.09
N GLN A 188 15.94 8.23 0.61
CA GLN A 188 16.65 8.87 -0.51
C GLN A 188 18.15 9.08 -0.22
N ARG A 189 18.49 9.35 1.05
CA ARG A 189 19.90 9.54 1.48
C ARG A 189 20.65 8.22 1.63
N LEU A 190 20.01 7.21 2.24
CA LEU A 190 20.64 5.92 2.56
C LEU A 190 20.57 4.93 1.39
N ARG A 191 19.57 5.04 0.54
CA ARG A 191 19.24 4.11 -0.54
C ARG A 191 19.18 2.65 -0.11
N THR A 192 18.79 2.41 1.14
CA THR A 192 18.58 1.06 1.68
C THR A 192 17.25 0.53 1.19
N THR A 193 17.20 -0.74 0.78
CA THR A 193 15.93 -1.40 0.45
C THR A 193 14.99 -1.34 1.64
N MET A 194 13.79 -0.80 1.44
CA MET A 194 12.78 -0.66 2.49
C MET A 194 11.47 -1.30 2.06
N ILE A 195 10.83 -2.02 2.99
CA ILE A 195 9.48 -2.58 2.81
C ILE A 195 8.59 -1.99 3.90
N TYR A 196 7.55 -1.29 3.50
CA TYR A 196 6.60 -0.61 4.36
C TYR A 196 5.22 -1.27 4.26
N VAL A 197 4.79 -1.94 5.31
CA VAL A 197 3.47 -2.57 5.39
C VAL A 197 2.48 -1.59 5.99
N THR A 198 1.36 -1.38 5.34
CA THR A 198 0.27 -0.52 5.82
C THR A 198 -1.07 -0.91 5.21
N HIS A 199 -2.15 -0.51 5.86
CA HIS A 199 -3.50 -0.51 5.29
C HIS A 199 -3.95 0.89 4.82
N ASP A 200 -3.13 1.93 5.08
CA ASP A 200 -3.39 3.31 4.67
C ASP A 200 -2.79 3.56 3.27
N GLN A 201 -3.68 3.79 2.28
CA GLN A 201 -3.28 4.08 0.91
C GLN A 201 -2.41 5.34 0.82
N THR A 202 -2.67 6.37 1.63
CA THR A 202 -1.90 7.62 1.61
C THR A 202 -0.47 7.38 2.06
N GLU A 203 -0.28 6.52 3.06
CA GLU A 203 1.06 6.12 3.51
C GLU A 203 1.82 5.40 2.39
N ALA A 204 1.20 4.37 1.79
CA ALA A 204 1.82 3.58 0.73
C ALA A 204 2.18 4.41 -0.50
N LEU A 205 1.19 5.15 -1.05
CA LEU A 205 1.35 5.89 -2.31
C LEU A 205 2.31 7.08 -2.21
N THR A 206 2.52 7.64 -1.01
CA THR A 206 3.44 8.77 -0.82
C THR A 206 4.85 8.35 -0.40
N PHE A 207 5.00 7.16 0.18
CA PHE A 207 6.30 6.65 0.60
C PHE A 207 7.01 5.86 -0.51
N ALA A 208 6.31 4.93 -1.15
CA ALA A 208 6.93 3.90 -1.97
C ALA A 208 7.21 4.32 -3.43
N ASP A 209 8.24 3.75 -4.01
CA ASP A 209 8.51 3.78 -5.44
C ASP A 209 7.68 2.70 -6.16
N GLN A 210 7.46 1.55 -5.50
CA GLN A 210 6.60 0.46 -5.93
C GLN A 210 5.64 0.07 -4.81
N VAL A 211 4.36 -0.08 -5.13
CA VAL A 211 3.33 -0.55 -4.20
C VAL A 211 2.80 -1.90 -4.68
N VAL A 212 2.78 -2.87 -3.79
CA VAL A 212 2.20 -4.20 -4.00
C VAL A 212 0.85 -4.24 -3.28
N VAL A 213 -0.23 -4.33 -4.04
CA VAL A 213 -1.58 -4.41 -3.50
C VAL A 213 -1.94 -5.87 -3.29
N MET A 214 -2.25 -6.22 -2.04
CA MET A 214 -2.65 -7.57 -1.64
C MET A 214 -4.13 -7.61 -1.26
N ASN A 215 -4.80 -8.68 -1.66
CA ASN A 215 -6.15 -9.00 -1.23
C ASN A 215 -6.31 -10.52 -1.11
N ASP A 216 -6.93 -10.98 -0.03
CA ASP A 216 -7.23 -12.40 0.19
C ASP A 216 -6.05 -13.35 -0.11
N GLY A 217 -4.87 -13.02 0.44
CA GLY A 217 -3.64 -13.80 0.30
C GLY A 217 -2.93 -13.65 -1.06
N MET A 218 -3.50 -12.93 -2.02
CA MET A 218 -2.94 -12.75 -3.37
C MET A 218 -2.30 -11.37 -3.53
N VAL A 219 -1.26 -11.30 -4.36
CA VAL A 219 -0.83 -10.05 -4.98
C VAL A 219 -1.77 -9.77 -6.16
N VAL A 220 -2.59 -8.74 -6.05
CA VAL A 220 -3.56 -8.36 -7.08
C VAL A 220 -2.90 -7.50 -8.15
N GLN A 221 -2.05 -6.56 -7.73
CA GLN A 221 -1.27 -5.73 -8.64
C GLN A 221 -0.02 -5.21 -7.94
N ALA A 222 1.08 -5.12 -8.67
CA ALA A 222 2.28 -4.39 -8.25
C ALA A 222 2.61 -3.35 -9.32
N GLY A 223 2.97 -2.14 -8.88
CA GLY A 223 3.29 -1.04 -9.79
C GLY A 223 3.63 0.24 -9.05
N THR A 224 3.93 1.29 -9.81
CA THR A 224 4.09 2.64 -9.26
C THR A 224 2.76 3.19 -8.74
N PRO A 225 2.76 4.18 -7.84
CA PRO A 225 1.53 4.85 -7.39
C PRO A 225 0.65 5.35 -8.54
N VAL A 226 1.26 5.88 -9.61
CA VAL A 226 0.56 6.38 -10.79
C VAL A 226 -0.12 5.26 -11.57
N GLU A 227 0.60 4.15 -11.83
CA GLU A 227 0.04 2.98 -12.52
C GLU A 227 -1.15 2.38 -11.78
N LEU A 228 -1.07 2.25 -10.45
CA LEU A 228 -2.16 1.72 -9.65
C LEU A 228 -3.39 2.64 -9.65
N PHE A 229 -3.18 3.94 -9.75
CA PHE A 229 -4.26 4.91 -9.82
C PHE A 229 -4.88 4.98 -11.22
N GLU A 230 -4.07 5.15 -12.26
CA GLU A 230 -4.55 5.38 -13.62
C GLU A 230 -4.99 4.09 -14.35
N ARG A 231 -4.34 2.97 -14.05
CA ARG A 231 -4.53 1.68 -14.73
C ARG A 231 -4.70 0.52 -13.75
N PRO A 232 -5.76 0.52 -12.93
CA PRO A 232 -6.03 -0.61 -12.04
C PRO A 232 -6.34 -1.86 -12.88
N HIS A 233 -5.57 -2.93 -12.65
CA HIS A 233 -5.76 -4.20 -13.36
C HIS A 233 -6.96 -5.01 -12.82
N HIS A 234 -7.44 -4.66 -11.64
CA HIS A 234 -8.57 -5.30 -10.98
C HIS A 234 -9.50 -4.26 -10.36
N THR A 235 -10.81 -4.50 -10.40
CA THR A 235 -11.82 -3.61 -9.82
C THR A 235 -11.58 -3.34 -8.34
N PHE A 236 -11.06 -4.33 -7.60
CA PHE A 236 -10.63 -4.16 -6.21
C PHE A 236 -9.57 -3.05 -6.06
N VAL A 237 -8.53 -3.06 -6.90
CA VAL A 237 -7.46 -2.03 -6.85
C VAL A 237 -8.04 -0.65 -7.17
N GLY A 238 -8.88 -0.55 -8.19
CA GLY A 238 -9.54 0.70 -8.55
C GLY A 238 -10.43 1.25 -7.43
N HIS A 239 -11.17 0.37 -6.73
CA HIS A 239 -12.02 0.75 -5.60
C HIS A 239 -11.21 1.07 -4.34
N PHE A 240 -10.18 0.29 -4.05
CA PHE A 240 -9.37 0.40 -2.84
C PHE A 240 -8.42 1.60 -2.86
N ILE A 241 -7.91 1.96 -4.05
CA ILE A 241 -7.04 3.14 -4.25
C ILE A 241 -7.87 4.30 -4.77
N GLY A 242 -7.87 5.40 -4.03
CA GLY A 242 -8.62 6.63 -4.30
C GLY A 242 -9.68 6.91 -3.24
N SER A 243 -10.02 8.19 -3.08
CA SER A 243 -11.06 8.63 -2.14
C SER A 243 -11.85 9.80 -2.75
N PRO A 244 -13.05 9.53 -3.29
CA PRO A 244 -13.74 8.22 -3.36
C PRO A 244 -13.04 7.21 -4.28
N GLY A 245 -13.28 5.91 -4.07
CA GLY A 245 -12.81 4.86 -4.96
C GLY A 245 -13.48 4.88 -6.33
N MET A 246 -12.92 4.13 -7.27
CA MET A 246 -13.42 3.97 -8.64
C MET A 246 -14.89 3.52 -8.65
N ASN A 247 -15.71 4.11 -9.52
CA ASN A 247 -17.02 3.57 -9.83
C ASN A 247 -16.85 2.24 -10.57
N VAL A 248 -17.56 1.21 -10.11
CA VAL A 248 -17.63 -0.10 -10.76
C VAL A 248 -19.09 -0.33 -11.13
N LEU A 249 -19.38 -0.31 -12.42
CA LEU A 249 -20.73 -0.28 -12.97
C LEU A 249 -21.02 -1.58 -13.72
N PRO A 250 -22.20 -2.21 -13.56
CA PRO A 250 -22.55 -3.41 -14.31
C PRO A 250 -22.57 -3.10 -15.81
N ALA A 251 -22.04 -4.00 -16.63
CA ALA A 251 -21.94 -3.80 -18.06
C ALA A 251 -22.43 -5.00 -18.86
N THR A 252 -22.88 -4.74 -20.11
CA THR A 252 -23.09 -5.73 -21.15
C THR A 252 -22.12 -5.49 -22.29
N PHE A 253 -21.94 -6.50 -23.16
CA PHE A 253 -21.06 -6.41 -24.32
C PHE A 253 -21.82 -6.89 -25.54
N GLU A 254 -22.14 -5.97 -26.45
CA GLU A 254 -22.96 -6.23 -27.62
C GLU A 254 -22.36 -5.59 -28.86
N GLY A 255 -22.24 -6.36 -29.93
CA GLY A 255 -21.68 -5.86 -31.21
C GLY A 255 -20.24 -5.35 -31.11
N GLY A 256 -19.43 -5.87 -30.17
CA GLY A 256 -18.07 -5.40 -29.97
C GLY A 256 -17.93 -4.15 -29.09
N VAL A 257 -19.03 -3.65 -28.50
CA VAL A 257 -19.06 -2.41 -27.72
C VAL A 257 -19.58 -2.68 -26.31
N PRO A 258 -18.87 -2.21 -25.26
CA PRO A 258 -19.37 -2.23 -23.89
C PRO A 258 -20.58 -1.29 -23.76
N ARG A 259 -21.58 -1.69 -22.96
CA ARG A 259 -22.76 -0.87 -22.67
C ARG A 259 -23.02 -0.78 -21.17
N PHE A 260 -23.45 0.37 -20.73
CA PHE A 260 -24.05 0.62 -19.42
C PHE A 260 -25.43 1.22 -19.60
N ALA A 261 -26.42 0.71 -18.89
CA ALA A 261 -27.81 1.18 -19.03
C ALA A 261 -28.35 1.15 -20.49
N GLY A 262 -27.92 0.17 -21.29
CA GLY A 262 -28.28 0.07 -22.71
C GLY A 262 -27.54 1.06 -23.63
N LEU A 263 -26.80 2.02 -23.08
CA LEU A 263 -26.06 3.03 -23.85
C LEU A 263 -24.62 2.55 -24.10
N PRO A 264 -24.06 2.79 -25.30
CA PRO A 264 -22.67 2.46 -25.59
C PRO A 264 -21.71 3.33 -24.75
N VAL A 265 -20.65 2.70 -24.23
CA VAL A 265 -19.59 3.40 -23.49
C VAL A 265 -18.27 3.15 -24.17
N GLU A 266 -17.58 4.21 -24.51
CA GLU A 266 -16.23 4.13 -25.05
C GLU A 266 -15.23 3.80 -23.93
N VAL A 267 -14.25 2.91 -24.23
CA VAL A 267 -13.22 2.48 -23.29
C VAL A 267 -11.82 2.75 -23.84
N ALA A 268 -10.83 2.82 -22.96
CA ALA A 268 -9.45 3.18 -23.29
C ALA A 268 -8.81 2.25 -24.32
N SER A 269 -9.00 0.94 -24.13
CA SER A 269 -8.48 -0.07 -25.05
C SER A 269 -9.66 -0.81 -25.71
N PRO A 270 -9.60 -1.11 -27.01
CA PRO A 270 -10.60 -1.94 -27.64
C PRO A 270 -10.62 -3.30 -26.93
N PRO A 271 -11.76 -3.66 -26.30
CA PRO A 271 -11.82 -4.88 -25.51
C PRO A 271 -11.76 -6.09 -26.43
N LYS A 272 -10.96 -7.07 -26.06
CA LYS A 272 -11.13 -8.42 -26.62
C LYS A 272 -12.51 -8.94 -26.22
N ALA A 273 -13.09 -9.81 -27.04
CA ALA A 273 -14.35 -10.46 -26.68
C ALA A 273 -14.20 -11.11 -25.30
N PRO A 274 -14.96 -10.68 -24.30
CA PRO A 274 -14.84 -11.23 -22.96
C PRO A 274 -15.24 -12.70 -22.95
N PRO A 275 -14.75 -13.50 -21.97
CA PRO A 275 -15.15 -14.89 -21.82
C PRO A 275 -16.68 -15.03 -21.71
N ALA A 276 -17.25 -16.05 -22.34
CA ALA A 276 -18.68 -16.31 -22.28
C ALA A 276 -19.11 -16.55 -20.82
N GLY A 277 -20.15 -15.83 -20.38
CA GLY A 277 -20.68 -15.93 -19.02
C GLY A 277 -19.91 -15.15 -17.95
N ALA A 278 -18.82 -14.45 -18.29
CA ALA A 278 -18.12 -13.58 -17.36
C ALA A 278 -19.01 -12.42 -16.90
N ARG A 279 -18.90 -12.03 -15.63
CA ARG A 279 -19.50 -10.82 -15.10
C ARG A 279 -18.73 -9.60 -15.61
N LEU A 280 -19.41 -8.79 -16.41
CA LEU A 280 -18.81 -7.59 -17.00
C LEU A 280 -19.09 -6.35 -16.17
N GLU A 281 -18.06 -5.52 -16.02
CA GLU A 281 -18.13 -4.28 -15.27
C GLU A 281 -17.31 -3.19 -15.99
N LEU A 282 -17.80 -1.95 -15.96
CA LEU A 282 -17.04 -0.77 -16.35
C LEU A 282 -16.47 -0.11 -15.12
N GLY A 283 -15.19 0.22 -15.17
CA GLY A 283 -14.51 0.99 -14.13
C GLY A 283 -14.18 2.38 -14.64
N VAL A 284 -14.59 3.40 -13.90
CA VAL A 284 -14.24 4.80 -14.16
C VAL A 284 -14.09 5.54 -12.84
N ARG A 285 -13.00 6.30 -12.68
CA ARG A 285 -12.80 7.06 -11.45
C ARG A 285 -13.68 8.30 -11.41
N PRO A 286 -14.09 8.76 -10.21
CA PRO A 286 -14.93 9.96 -10.04
C PRO A 286 -14.34 11.22 -10.69
N GLU A 287 -13.01 11.30 -10.78
CA GLU A 287 -12.26 12.40 -11.42
C GLU A 287 -12.48 12.48 -12.94
N PHE A 288 -12.86 11.36 -13.56
CA PHE A 288 -13.02 11.19 -14.98
C PHE A 288 -14.48 11.05 -15.41
N VAL A 289 -15.42 11.39 -14.51
CA VAL A 289 -16.86 11.49 -14.77
C VAL A 289 -17.25 12.96 -14.76
N ARG A 290 -18.00 13.39 -15.75
CA ARG A 290 -18.45 14.79 -15.89
C ARG A 290 -19.93 14.87 -16.21
N PHE A 291 -20.57 15.98 -15.84
CA PHE A 291 -21.88 16.33 -16.38
C PHE A 291 -21.74 16.79 -17.84
N GLY A 292 -22.64 16.34 -18.70
CA GLY A 292 -22.71 16.69 -20.11
C GLY A 292 -24.11 17.12 -20.54
N ALA A 293 -24.23 17.54 -21.79
CA ALA A 293 -25.52 17.86 -22.40
C ALA A 293 -26.34 16.61 -22.76
N ASP A 294 -25.65 15.49 -22.95
CA ASP A 294 -26.17 14.17 -23.27
C ASP A 294 -25.36 13.08 -22.53
N GLY A 295 -25.71 11.81 -22.67
CA GLY A 295 -25.04 10.68 -22.08
C GLY A 295 -25.94 9.84 -21.18
N ILE A 296 -25.42 9.35 -20.06
CA ILE A 296 -26.14 8.50 -19.12
C ILE A 296 -27.07 9.37 -18.27
N PRO A 297 -28.39 9.20 -18.32
CA PRO A 297 -29.32 9.99 -17.53
C PRO A 297 -29.20 9.61 -16.05
N VAL A 298 -29.10 10.59 -15.18
CA VAL A 298 -28.96 10.40 -13.75
C VAL A 298 -29.77 11.43 -12.95
N ARG A 299 -30.14 11.05 -11.73
CA ARG A 299 -30.65 11.95 -10.72
C ARG A 299 -29.56 12.26 -9.70
N VAL A 300 -29.39 13.51 -9.32
CA VAL A 300 -28.48 13.92 -8.25
C VAL A 300 -29.10 13.52 -6.91
N LEU A 301 -28.39 12.70 -6.13
CA LEU A 301 -28.82 12.26 -4.81
C LEU A 301 -28.28 13.16 -3.71
N ARG A 302 -27.00 13.48 -3.80
CA ARG A 302 -26.29 14.16 -2.72
C ARG A 302 -25.07 14.90 -3.23
N VAL A 303 -24.82 16.07 -2.65
CA VAL A 303 -23.60 16.85 -2.86
C VAL A 303 -22.92 17.03 -1.50
N ARG A 304 -21.64 16.70 -1.43
CA ARG A 304 -20.78 16.92 -0.24
C ARG A 304 -19.63 17.82 -0.64
N ASP A 305 -19.49 18.92 0.04
CA ASP A 305 -18.33 19.79 -0.11
C ASP A 305 -17.15 19.26 0.71
N SER A 306 -15.99 19.11 0.08
CA SER A 306 -14.73 18.72 0.73
C SER A 306 -13.70 19.87 0.83
N GLY A 307 -14.13 21.10 0.52
CA GLY A 307 -13.34 22.33 0.57
C GLY A 307 -12.52 22.57 -0.70
N ARG A 308 -12.08 21.55 -1.42
CA ARG A 308 -11.34 21.66 -2.68
C ARG A 308 -12.16 21.28 -3.91
N TYR A 309 -13.07 20.36 -3.72
CA TYR A 309 -14.00 19.86 -4.74
C TYR A 309 -15.27 19.37 -4.04
N ARG A 310 -16.33 19.25 -4.81
CA ARG A 310 -17.58 18.66 -4.35
C ARG A 310 -17.67 17.21 -4.83
N ILE A 311 -17.97 16.30 -3.92
CA ILE A 311 -18.27 14.91 -4.22
C ILE A 311 -19.78 14.86 -4.50
N VAL A 312 -20.15 14.56 -5.75
CA VAL A 312 -21.55 14.43 -6.16
C VAL A 312 -21.87 12.94 -6.30
N GLU A 313 -22.91 12.51 -5.59
CA GLU A 313 -23.47 11.16 -5.73
C GLU A 313 -24.71 11.28 -6.61
N THR A 314 -24.71 10.55 -7.71
CA THR A 314 -25.82 10.46 -8.65
C THR A 314 -26.33 9.03 -8.73
N GLN A 315 -27.53 8.85 -9.28
CA GLN A 315 -28.16 7.54 -9.44
C GLN A 315 -28.74 7.38 -10.84
N HIS A 316 -28.42 6.24 -11.45
CA HIS A 316 -29.12 5.68 -12.59
C HIS A 316 -29.73 4.34 -12.16
N ASP A 317 -31.06 4.22 -12.18
CA ASP A 317 -31.80 3.07 -11.62
C ASP A 317 -31.32 2.70 -10.21
N ALA A 318 -30.79 1.50 -10.02
CA ALA A 318 -30.23 1.04 -8.74
C ALA A 318 -28.72 1.35 -8.57
N THR A 319 -28.07 1.94 -9.59
CA THR A 319 -26.63 2.14 -9.60
C THR A 319 -26.24 3.54 -9.17
N THR A 320 -25.41 3.66 -8.14
CA THR A 320 -24.85 4.94 -7.71
C THR A 320 -23.55 5.23 -8.45
N ILE A 321 -23.43 6.44 -8.98
CA ILE A 321 -22.24 6.92 -9.68
C ILE A 321 -21.74 8.18 -8.97
N LYS A 322 -20.47 8.19 -8.61
CA LYS A 322 -19.81 9.33 -7.96
C LYS A 322 -18.98 10.11 -8.97
N LEU A 323 -18.95 11.43 -8.82
CA LEU A 323 -18.06 12.29 -9.57
C LEU A 323 -17.51 13.41 -8.70
N LEU A 324 -16.36 13.95 -9.10
CA LEU A 324 -15.76 15.12 -8.49
C LEU A 324 -16.02 16.34 -9.37
N VAL A 325 -16.54 17.39 -8.74
CA VAL A 325 -16.86 18.65 -9.44
C VAL A 325 -16.07 19.77 -8.77
N GLY A 326 -15.38 20.58 -9.58
CA GLY A 326 -14.59 21.70 -9.10
C GLY A 326 -15.41 22.75 -8.37
N GLU A 327 -14.75 23.51 -7.51
CA GLU A 327 -15.39 24.66 -6.86
C GLU A 327 -15.84 25.67 -7.94
N GLY A 328 -17.09 26.14 -7.85
CA GLY A 328 -17.67 27.09 -8.81
C GLY A 328 -18.27 26.50 -10.10
N GLU A 329 -18.05 25.22 -10.39
CA GLU A 329 -18.72 24.57 -11.52
C GLU A 329 -20.24 24.42 -11.27
N ALA A 330 -21.06 24.66 -12.30
CA ALA A 330 -22.49 24.49 -12.19
C ALA A 330 -22.89 23.03 -12.01
N LEU A 331 -23.87 22.77 -11.13
CA LEU A 331 -24.46 21.47 -10.93
C LEU A 331 -25.91 21.46 -11.37
N PRO A 332 -26.38 20.37 -11.99
CA PRO A 332 -27.80 20.16 -12.18
C PRO A 332 -28.52 20.14 -10.82
N SER A 333 -29.70 20.75 -10.77
CA SER A 333 -30.48 20.80 -9.52
C SER A 333 -31.06 19.45 -9.11
N GLU A 334 -31.46 18.62 -10.09
CA GLU A 334 -32.11 17.34 -9.84
C GLU A 334 -31.67 16.25 -10.83
N ASN A 335 -31.77 16.52 -12.14
CA ASN A 335 -31.47 15.54 -13.19
C ASN A 335 -30.39 16.07 -14.12
N GLY A 336 -29.58 15.17 -14.65
CA GLY A 336 -28.49 15.48 -15.57
C GLY A 336 -28.05 14.27 -16.37
N TYR A 337 -27.05 14.47 -17.19
CA TYR A 337 -26.42 13.40 -17.97
C TYR A 337 -24.95 13.29 -17.58
N LEU A 338 -24.44 12.07 -17.48
CA LEU A 338 -23.03 11.81 -17.22
C LEU A 338 -22.31 11.32 -18.48
N GLN A 339 -21.13 11.84 -18.65
CA GLN A 339 -20.15 11.39 -19.65
C GLN A 339 -18.93 10.83 -18.96
N PHE A 340 -18.41 9.71 -19.46
CA PHE A 340 -17.19 9.09 -18.98
C PHE A 340 -16.05 9.43 -19.93
N ASP A 341 -14.90 9.79 -19.36
CA ASP A 341 -13.69 10.00 -20.15
C ASP A 341 -13.22 8.65 -20.73
N ARG A 342 -13.13 8.58 -22.07
CA ARG A 342 -12.76 7.35 -22.78
C ARG A 342 -11.40 6.81 -22.33
N ALA A 343 -10.40 7.67 -22.19
CA ALA A 343 -9.03 7.26 -21.90
C ALA A 343 -8.88 6.63 -20.50
N HIS A 344 -9.83 6.93 -19.59
CA HIS A 344 -9.82 6.50 -18.19
C HIS A 344 -10.98 5.57 -17.83
N THR A 345 -11.72 5.08 -18.85
CA THR A 345 -12.77 4.07 -18.65
C THR A 345 -12.27 2.72 -19.12
N GLN A 346 -12.39 1.70 -18.28
CA GLN A 346 -11.91 0.35 -18.54
C GLN A 346 -13.05 -0.66 -18.47
N LEU A 347 -12.96 -1.73 -19.28
CA LEU A 347 -13.85 -2.89 -19.16
C LEU A 347 -13.16 -3.98 -18.32
N TYR A 348 -13.91 -4.59 -17.42
CA TYR A 348 -13.46 -5.70 -16.57
C TYR A 348 -14.36 -6.92 -16.79
N ALA A 349 -13.74 -8.10 -16.74
CA ALA A 349 -14.41 -9.40 -16.73
C ALA A 349 -14.01 -10.15 -15.46
N ASP A 350 -14.98 -10.54 -14.64
CA ASP A 350 -14.76 -11.17 -13.33
C ASP A 350 -13.79 -10.39 -12.43
N GLY A 351 -13.87 -9.06 -12.51
CA GLY A 351 -13.03 -8.14 -11.75
C GLY A 351 -11.67 -7.82 -12.39
N TRP A 352 -11.20 -8.58 -13.40
CA TRP A 352 -9.93 -8.34 -14.07
C TRP A 352 -10.12 -7.54 -15.37
N ILE A 353 -9.14 -6.68 -15.68
CA ILE A 353 -9.17 -5.86 -16.90
C ILE A 353 -9.30 -6.75 -18.14
N ALA A 354 -10.29 -6.46 -18.99
CA ALA A 354 -10.57 -7.15 -20.23
C ALA A 354 -9.88 -6.45 -21.42
N SER A 355 -8.56 -6.58 -21.54
CA SER A 355 -7.74 -5.95 -22.59
C SER A 355 -7.10 -6.97 -23.56
#